data_6fc3d9088896688683c5bcd5502b4ccd
#
_entry.id   6fc3d9088896688683c5bcd5502b4ccd
#
_cell.length_a   1.000
_cell.length_b   1.000
_cell.length_c   1.000
_cell.angle_alpha   90.00
_cell.angle_beta   90.00
_cell.angle_gamma   90.00
#
_symmetry.space_group_name_H-M   'P 1'
#
loop_
_entity.id
_entity.type
_entity.pdbx_description
1 polymer ?
#
loop_
_entity_poly.entity_id
_entity_poly.type
_entity_poly.pdbx_seq_one_letter_code
_entity_poly.pdbx_strand_id
1 'polypeptide(L)'
;MFERYTEKARRVIFFARYEASQFGSPYIETEHMLLGLLREDKALTQRFLRSQEASEEIRRQIESVTMKGEKTATSVDLPLSNEGKRVLAYAAEEAERFAHKHIGTEHILLGLLREEKCFAAQILHGRNVRVSFVREALEQAPHEEAVRTKDPSLPSDHSTYLTKLAKESRLLPCIGREKEIEQAIQILGRSTKNNVVLVGEPGVGKRTIAEGVVQQVADNAGPVFLHNKLFAAVDLASLIAAAQRSSRAKQSLDLSKAELTAWGASTIFIFDELHSLLAGTESSALDTTLLMKSALLEGKVQCIALATPEDHLAAIQKSRWLDECFCALAIEPASQEETVKILQGIKGRFEIFHSVEYTDDALTAAVVYSSQFVKNRPLPDKAIDLIDDAGSYLKMKHGGAIPQEIVEATERLRLMVHRMENAIANHEFEKARFHSEEERKQREALRELQKKFQIEIAHAGAVTVEHVEEALARWLGVPVALIRQPAAKNTKQSAQRSKTEKKPKKKKS
;
A
#
# COMPACT_ATOMS: atom_id res chain seq x y z
N MET A 1 -12.56 -0.72 31.55
CA MET A 1 -13.84 -0.04 31.22
C MET A 1 -14.12 -0.04 29.71
N PHE A 2 -13.11 -0.01 28.84
CA PHE A 2 -13.30 0.15 27.39
C PHE A 2 -13.01 -1.12 26.55
N GLU A 3 -13.00 -2.29 27.14
CA GLU A 3 -12.73 -3.57 26.44
C GLU A 3 -13.78 -3.90 25.36
N ARG A 4 -15.05 -3.50 25.58
CA ARG A 4 -16.14 -3.70 24.63
C ARG A 4 -16.19 -2.65 23.50
N TYR A 5 -15.32 -1.63 23.52
CA TYR A 5 -15.30 -0.58 22.50
C TYR A 5 -14.42 -0.96 21.33
N THR A 6 -14.89 -0.66 20.10
CA THR A 6 -14.05 -0.78 18.91
C THR A 6 -12.85 0.15 19.01
N GLU A 7 -11.80 -0.10 18.23
CA GLU A 7 -10.61 0.75 18.20
C GLU A 7 -10.96 2.21 17.81
N LYS A 8 -11.85 2.39 16.83
CA LYS A 8 -12.35 3.72 16.44
C LYS A 8 -13.09 4.40 17.59
N ALA A 9 -13.98 3.69 18.27
CA ALA A 9 -14.72 4.24 19.40
C ALA A 9 -13.80 4.65 20.57
N ARG A 10 -12.74 3.90 20.83
CA ARG A 10 -11.68 4.29 21.80
C ARG A 10 -10.96 5.56 21.37
N ARG A 11 -10.65 5.69 20.07
CA ARG A 11 -10.03 6.92 19.53
C ARG A 11 -10.97 8.12 19.62
N VAL A 12 -12.28 7.95 19.46
CA VAL A 12 -13.25 9.03 19.71
C VAL A 12 -13.12 9.56 21.14
N ILE A 13 -13.07 8.66 22.14
CA ILE A 13 -12.92 9.06 23.54
C ILE A 13 -11.57 9.72 23.80
N PHE A 14 -10.50 9.23 23.17
CA PHE A 14 -9.18 9.87 23.22
C PHE A 14 -9.20 11.28 22.64
N PHE A 15 -9.81 11.47 21.47
CA PHE A 15 -9.94 12.81 20.87
C PHE A 15 -10.88 13.71 21.67
N ALA A 16 -11.93 13.18 22.27
CA ALA A 16 -12.77 13.95 23.18
C ALA A 16 -11.97 14.50 24.36
N ARG A 17 -11.10 13.71 24.96
CA ARG A 17 -10.17 14.14 26.00
C ARG A 17 -9.20 15.22 25.50
N TYR A 18 -8.64 15.02 24.30
CA TYR A 18 -7.77 16.01 23.67
C TYR A 18 -8.49 17.36 23.47
N GLU A 19 -9.71 17.34 22.91
CA GLU A 19 -10.51 18.55 22.73
C GLU A 19 -10.82 19.21 24.09
N ALA A 20 -11.24 18.46 25.11
CA ALA A 20 -11.47 18.99 26.45
C ALA A 20 -10.21 19.69 27.02
N SER A 21 -9.03 19.15 26.81
CA SER A 21 -7.77 19.76 27.23
C SER A 21 -7.45 21.06 26.47
N GLN A 22 -7.81 21.14 25.18
CA GLN A 22 -7.61 22.35 24.37
C GLN A 22 -8.58 23.48 24.76
N PHE A 23 -9.80 23.11 25.20
CA PHE A 23 -10.78 24.06 25.71
C PHE A 23 -10.51 24.48 27.18
N GLY A 24 -9.59 23.79 27.87
CA GLY A 24 -9.31 24.02 29.28
C GLY A 24 -10.48 23.58 30.18
N SER A 25 -11.30 22.63 29.73
CA SER A 25 -12.42 22.10 30.51
C SER A 25 -11.92 21.13 31.60
N PRO A 26 -12.47 21.17 32.82
CA PRO A 26 -12.13 20.23 33.88
C PRO A 26 -12.73 18.83 33.66
N TYR A 27 -13.67 18.69 32.73
CA TYR A 27 -14.36 17.44 32.39
C TYR A 27 -14.43 17.19 30.90
N ILE A 28 -14.50 15.92 30.50
CA ILE A 28 -14.85 15.54 29.14
C ILE A 28 -16.37 15.62 29.01
N GLU A 29 -16.88 16.64 28.33
CA GLU A 29 -18.29 16.89 28.13
C GLU A 29 -18.79 16.34 26.77
N THR A 30 -20.10 16.42 26.53
CA THR A 30 -20.74 15.83 25.35
C THR A 30 -20.29 16.47 24.04
N GLU A 31 -20.04 17.78 24.04
CA GLU A 31 -19.50 18.52 22.88
C GLU A 31 -18.06 18.08 22.54
N HIS A 32 -17.24 17.75 23.53
CA HIS A 32 -15.92 17.20 23.29
C HIS A 32 -16.01 15.80 22.67
N MET A 33 -17.01 15.00 23.11
CA MET A 33 -17.27 13.68 22.51
C MET A 33 -17.77 13.81 21.07
N LEU A 34 -18.60 14.80 20.78
CA LEU A 34 -19.04 15.11 19.42
C LEU A 34 -17.84 15.52 18.53
N LEU A 35 -16.98 16.41 18.99
CA LEU A 35 -15.77 16.81 18.27
C LEU A 35 -14.84 15.61 18.03
N GLY A 36 -14.67 14.75 19.01
CA GLY A 36 -13.90 13.52 18.87
C GLY A 36 -14.49 12.59 17.81
N LEU A 37 -15.82 12.46 17.75
CA LEU A 37 -16.53 11.66 16.76
C LEU A 37 -16.35 12.23 15.33
N LEU A 38 -16.53 13.55 15.18
CA LEU A 38 -16.37 14.24 13.91
C LEU A 38 -14.93 14.12 13.35
N ARG A 39 -13.96 14.07 14.24
CA ARG A 39 -12.54 13.92 13.89
C ARG A 39 -12.18 12.51 13.45
N GLU A 40 -12.65 11.51 14.19
CA GLU A 40 -12.27 10.10 13.97
C GLU A 40 -13.05 9.45 12.85
N ASP A 41 -14.37 9.64 12.80
CA ASP A 41 -15.23 8.94 11.84
C ASP A 41 -15.88 9.88 10.83
N LYS A 42 -15.07 10.28 9.84
CA LYS A 42 -15.52 11.14 8.73
C LYS A 42 -16.60 10.48 7.88
N ALA A 43 -16.56 9.15 7.73
CA ALA A 43 -17.57 8.42 6.94
C ALA A 43 -18.93 8.45 7.60
N LEU A 44 -19.01 8.19 8.93
CA LEU A 44 -20.22 8.32 9.71
C LEU A 44 -20.77 9.76 9.70
N THR A 45 -19.85 10.73 9.87
CA THR A 45 -20.18 12.15 9.85
C THR A 45 -20.78 12.56 8.51
N GLN A 46 -20.16 12.18 7.40
CA GLN A 46 -20.63 12.50 6.05
C GLN A 46 -21.97 11.84 5.75
N ARG A 47 -22.19 10.61 6.22
CA ARG A 47 -23.46 9.87 6.06
C ARG A 47 -24.63 10.58 6.72
N PHE A 48 -24.46 11.09 7.95
CA PHE A 48 -25.56 11.64 8.73
C PHE A 48 -25.66 13.18 8.67
N LEU A 49 -24.54 13.89 8.50
CA LEU A 49 -24.52 15.36 8.39
C LEU A 49 -24.57 15.88 6.95
N ARG A 50 -24.42 15.01 5.95
CA ARG A 50 -24.56 15.29 4.51
C ARG A 50 -23.71 16.44 3.94
N SER A 51 -22.76 16.97 4.69
CA SER A 51 -21.86 18.05 4.25
C SER A 51 -20.50 17.89 4.92
N GLN A 52 -19.44 18.09 4.12
CA GLN A 52 -18.06 18.09 4.61
C GLN A 52 -17.78 19.35 5.45
N GLU A 53 -18.46 20.45 5.16
CA GLU A 53 -18.35 21.71 5.88
C GLU A 53 -19.08 21.70 7.24
N ALA A 54 -20.04 20.78 7.42
CA ALA A 54 -20.79 20.65 8.66
C ALA A 54 -19.93 20.40 9.90
N SER A 55 -18.81 19.67 9.74
CA SER A 55 -17.86 19.43 10.84
C SER A 55 -17.18 20.71 11.33
N GLU A 56 -16.79 21.59 10.41
CA GLU A 56 -16.18 22.87 10.75
C GLU A 56 -17.22 23.86 11.35
N GLU A 57 -18.41 23.85 10.82
CA GLU A 57 -19.51 24.67 11.36
C GLU A 57 -19.89 24.25 12.78
N ILE A 58 -19.99 22.94 13.04
CA ILE A 58 -20.23 22.41 14.39
C ILE A 58 -19.10 22.83 15.33
N ARG A 59 -17.86 22.72 14.89
CA ARG A 59 -16.70 23.17 15.66
C ARG A 59 -16.81 24.65 16.01
N ARG A 60 -17.10 25.51 15.04
CA ARG A 60 -17.28 26.97 15.28
C ARG A 60 -18.45 27.24 16.23
N GLN A 61 -19.55 26.50 16.09
CA GLN A 61 -20.70 26.63 16.99
C GLN A 61 -20.33 26.26 18.43
N ILE A 62 -19.59 25.17 18.63
CA ILE A 62 -19.11 24.76 19.96
C ILE A 62 -18.12 25.80 20.50
N GLU A 63 -17.19 26.29 19.69
CA GLU A 63 -16.22 27.31 20.07
C GLU A 63 -16.85 28.65 20.45
N SER A 64 -18.01 28.98 19.89
CA SER A 64 -18.74 30.22 20.19
C SER A 64 -19.49 30.19 21.53
N VAL A 65 -19.85 29.00 22.02
CA VAL A 65 -20.66 28.82 23.24
C VAL A 65 -19.80 28.36 24.43
N THR A 66 -18.77 27.57 24.16
CA THR A 66 -17.93 27.00 25.21
C THR A 66 -16.85 28.03 25.63
N MET A 67 -16.81 28.39 26.90
CA MET A 67 -15.77 29.29 27.43
C MET A 67 -14.41 28.60 27.34
N LYS A 68 -13.46 29.24 26.68
CA LYS A 68 -12.06 28.77 26.63
C LYS A 68 -11.34 29.09 27.94
N GLY A 69 -11.06 28.05 28.75
CA GLY A 69 -10.19 28.16 29.92
C GLY A 69 -8.69 28.09 29.54
N GLU A 70 -7.83 28.10 30.53
CA GLU A 70 -6.40 27.85 30.30
C GLU A 70 -6.20 26.41 29.85
N LYS A 71 -5.41 26.22 28.80
CA LYS A 71 -5.14 24.88 28.23
C LYS A 71 -4.52 23.99 29.29
N THR A 72 -5.15 22.85 29.53
CA THR A 72 -4.66 21.82 30.43
C THR A 72 -3.68 20.91 29.69
N ALA A 73 -2.60 20.48 30.36
CA ALA A 73 -1.67 19.53 29.75
C ALA A 73 -2.39 18.22 29.41
N THR A 74 -2.15 17.70 28.21
CA THR A 74 -2.78 16.45 27.72
C THR A 74 -2.43 15.21 28.57
N SER A 75 -1.42 15.32 29.44
CA SER A 75 -1.04 14.27 30.40
C SER A 75 -1.96 14.17 31.63
N VAL A 76 -2.79 15.19 31.88
CA VAL A 76 -3.73 15.19 32.99
C VAL A 76 -4.92 14.31 32.67
N ASP A 77 -5.30 13.42 33.55
CA ASP A 77 -6.46 12.54 33.37
C ASP A 77 -7.75 13.30 33.64
N LEU A 78 -8.46 13.72 32.58
CA LEU A 78 -9.72 14.43 32.69
C LEU A 78 -10.86 13.45 32.86
N PRO A 79 -11.67 13.57 33.93
CA PRO A 79 -12.84 12.71 34.12
C PRO A 79 -13.98 13.07 33.17
N LEU A 80 -14.82 12.08 32.86
CA LEU A 80 -16.06 12.28 32.13
C LEU A 80 -17.08 13.04 32.98
N SER A 81 -17.80 13.98 32.37
CA SER A 81 -18.97 14.61 32.99
C SER A 81 -20.07 13.57 33.25
N ASN A 82 -21.04 13.92 34.07
CA ASN A 82 -22.19 13.02 34.32
C ASN A 82 -22.99 12.76 33.03
N GLU A 83 -23.11 13.74 32.17
CA GLU A 83 -23.74 13.60 30.85
C GLU A 83 -22.92 12.70 29.95
N GLY A 84 -21.59 12.87 29.89
CA GLY A 84 -20.67 12.01 29.13
C GLY A 84 -20.74 10.54 29.59
N LYS A 85 -20.86 10.29 30.88
CA LYS A 85 -21.07 8.93 31.41
C LYS A 85 -22.40 8.32 30.95
N ARG A 86 -23.51 9.09 30.96
CA ARG A 86 -24.78 8.63 30.43
C ARG A 86 -24.75 8.35 28.95
N VAL A 87 -24.10 9.20 28.17
CA VAL A 87 -23.89 8.96 26.73
C VAL A 87 -23.22 7.61 26.47
N LEU A 88 -22.17 7.26 27.22
CA LEU A 88 -21.49 5.96 27.07
C LEU A 88 -22.37 4.79 27.55
N ALA A 89 -23.18 4.99 28.57
CA ALA A 89 -24.16 3.98 29.00
C ALA A 89 -25.22 3.74 27.91
N TYR A 90 -25.77 4.80 27.33
CA TYR A 90 -26.72 4.70 26.22
C TYR A 90 -26.09 4.07 24.99
N ALA A 91 -24.80 4.37 24.69
CA ALA A 91 -24.10 3.72 23.60
C ALA A 91 -23.97 2.20 23.81
N ALA A 92 -23.77 1.75 25.06
CA ALA A 92 -23.74 0.33 25.39
C ALA A 92 -25.13 -0.33 25.24
N GLU A 93 -26.20 0.33 25.68
CA GLU A 93 -27.55 -0.14 25.48
C GLU A 93 -27.95 -0.24 24.00
N GLU A 94 -27.55 0.74 23.18
CA GLU A 94 -27.80 0.70 21.73
C GLU A 94 -27.06 -0.45 21.08
N ALA A 95 -25.80 -0.70 21.47
CA ALA A 95 -25.05 -1.85 20.98
C ALA A 95 -25.75 -3.18 21.34
N GLU A 96 -26.27 -3.30 22.55
CA GLU A 96 -27.09 -4.48 22.99
C GLU A 96 -28.38 -4.62 22.21
N ARG A 97 -29.09 -3.51 21.96
CA ARG A 97 -30.29 -3.48 21.14
C ARG A 97 -30.10 -4.01 19.74
N PHE A 98 -28.98 -3.66 19.11
CA PHE A 98 -28.59 -4.15 17.78
C PHE A 98 -27.93 -5.53 17.83
N ALA A 99 -27.80 -6.15 18.98
CA ALA A 99 -27.04 -7.40 19.19
C ALA A 99 -25.57 -7.31 18.73
N HIS A 100 -24.98 -6.11 18.78
CA HIS A 100 -23.60 -5.90 18.44
C HIS A 100 -22.68 -6.29 19.61
N LYS A 101 -21.64 -7.07 19.34
CA LYS A 101 -20.68 -7.52 20.34
C LYS A 101 -19.80 -6.38 20.88
N HIS A 102 -19.54 -5.38 20.06
CA HIS A 102 -18.67 -4.24 20.38
C HIS A 102 -19.41 -2.92 20.22
N ILE A 103 -19.00 -1.93 21.01
CA ILE A 103 -19.56 -0.58 20.97
C ILE A 103 -18.76 0.23 19.94
N GLY A 104 -19.37 0.57 18.81
CA GLY A 104 -18.78 1.35 17.72
C GLY A 104 -19.05 2.85 17.82
N THR A 105 -18.57 3.62 16.86
CA THR A 105 -18.76 5.07 16.74
C THR A 105 -20.23 5.44 16.51
N GLU A 106 -20.98 4.61 15.80
CA GLU A 106 -22.43 4.72 15.57
C GLU A 106 -23.21 4.63 16.88
N HIS A 107 -22.81 3.77 17.80
CA HIS A 107 -23.45 3.67 19.12
C HIS A 107 -23.15 4.91 19.99
N ILE A 108 -21.93 5.48 19.87
CA ILE A 108 -21.62 6.75 20.55
C ILE A 108 -22.48 7.89 19.99
N LEU A 109 -22.70 7.94 18.66
CA LEU A 109 -23.62 8.90 18.04
C LEU A 109 -25.03 8.75 18.57
N LEU A 110 -25.54 7.52 18.65
CA LEU A 110 -26.87 7.25 19.24
C LEU A 110 -26.93 7.62 20.71
N GLY A 111 -25.88 7.36 21.48
CA GLY A 111 -25.76 7.77 22.88
C GLY A 111 -25.83 9.29 23.05
N LEU A 112 -25.14 10.04 22.21
CA LEU A 112 -25.19 11.51 22.18
C LEU A 112 -26.61 12.01 21.88
N LEU A 113 -27.29 11.43 20.91
CA LEU A 113 -28.64 11.80 20.51
C LEU A 113 -29.71 11.44 21.58
N ARG A 114 -29.49 10.38 22.35
CA ARG A 114 -30.40 9.96 23.44
C ARG A 114 -30.32 10.84 24.67
N GLU A 115 -29.21 11.51 24.90
CA GLU A 115 -29.08 12.51 25.97
C GLU A 115 -29.62 13.85 25.47
N GLU A 116 -30.94 13.93 25.25
CA GLU A 116 -31.65 15.04 24.56
C GLU A 116 -31.34 16.43 25.10
N LYS A 117 -31.01 16.54 26.38
CA LYS A 117 -30.74 17.82 27.04
C LYS A 117 -29.32 18.31 26.88
N CYS A 118 -28.40 17.46 26.44
CA CYS A 118 -27.01 17.83 26.27
C CYS A 118 -26.78 18.73 25.04
N PHE A 119 -25.73 19.53 25.09
CA PHE A 119 -25.41 20.48 24.03
C PHE A 119 -25.11 19.81 22.68
N ALA A 120 -24.42 18.68 22.71
CA ALA A 120 -24.17 17.88 21.51
C ALA A 120 -25.45 17.41 20.82
N ALA A 121 -26.46 16.94 21.58
CA ALA A 121 -27.74 16.53 21.04
C ALA A 121 -28.49 17.70 20.39
N GLN A 122 -28.47 18.87 21.02
CA GLN A 122 -29.11 20.08 20.48
C GLN A 122 -28.49 20.48 19.11
N ILE A 123 -27.17 20.42 18.98
CA ILE A 123 -26.48 20.68 17.73
C ILE A 123 -26.88 19.68 16.64
N LEU A 124 -26.94 18.38 16.98
CA LEU A 124 -27.31 17.33 16.05
C LEU A 124 -28.79 17.42 15.64
N HIS A 125 -29.70 17.70 16.59
CA HIS A 125 -31.13 17.91 16.30
C HIS A 125 -31.36 19.15 15.41
N GLY A 126 -30.64 20.23 15.63
CA GLY A 126 -30.68 21.42 14.76
C GLY A 126 -30.30 21.14 13.31
N ARG A 127 -29.59 20.03 13.06
CA ARG A 127 -29.22 19.52 11.73
C ARG A 127 -30.07 18.36 11.25
N ASN A 128 -31.24 18.16 11.86
CA ASN A 128 -32.19 17.07 11.56
C ASN A 128 -31.63 15.64 11.77
N VAL A 129 -30.57 15.47 12.54
CA VAL A 129 -30.08 14.15 12.94
C VAL A 129 -30.86 13.69 14.16
N ARG A 130 -31.72 12.68 13.99
CA ARG A 130 -32.59 12.14 15.05
C ARG A 130 -32.28 10.69 15.32
N VAL A 131 -32.51 10.22 16.55
CA VAL A 131 -32.30 8.83 16.98
C VAL A 131 -32.99 7.84 16.04
N SER A 132 -34.29 8.09 15.70
CA SER A 132 -35.07 7.22 14.82
C SER A 132 -34.42 7.08 13.44
N PHE A 133 -33.98 8.22 12.86
CA PHE A 133 -33.33 8.21 11.54
C PHE A 133 -32.00 7.45 11.55
N VAL A 134 -31.17 7.64 12.59
CA VAL A 134 -29.90 6.92 12.71
C VAL A 134 -30.12 5.42 12.93
N ARG A 135 -31.11 5.04 13.78
CA ARG A 135 -31.46 3.62 13.98
C ARG A 135 -31.95 2.97 12.70
N GLU A 136 -32.90 3.57 12.01
CA GLU A 136 -33.41 3.05 10.75
C GLU A 136 -32.32 2.90 9.69
N ALA A 137 -31.43 3.88 9.59
CA ALA A 137 -30.31 3.81 8.67
C ALA A 137 -29.29 2.73 9.05
N LEU A 138 -29.16 2.37 10.33
CA LEU A 138 -28.31 1.27 10.80
C LEU A 138 -29.01 -0.09 10.62
N GLU A 139 -30.33 -0.18 10.80
CA GLU A 139 -31.12 -1.38 10.55
C GLU A 139 -31.17 -1.74 9.05
N GLN A 140 -31.23 -0.74 8.18
CA GLN A 140 -31.24 -0.93 6.71
C GLN A 140 -29.83 -1.14 6.13
N ALA A 141 -28.78 -0.80 6.85
CA ALA A 141 -27.43 -1.15 6.45
C ALA A 141 -27.30 -2.68 6.58
N PRO A 142 -26.98 -3.42 5.50
CA PRO A 142 -26.59 -4.80 5.66
C PRO A 142 -25.48 -4.84 6.71
N HIS A 143 -25.56 -5.80 7.64
CA HIS A 143 -24.61 -5.97 8.74
C HIS A 143 -23.15 -5.92 8.29
N GLU A 144 -22.61 -4.71 8.07
CA GLU A 144 -21.18 -4.52 7.77
C GLU A 144 -20.29 -4.93 8.95
N GLU A 145 -20.82 -4.97 10.17
CA GLU A 145 -20.04 -5.38 11.35
C GLU A 145 -19.95 -6.90 11.55
N ALA A 146 -20.91 -7.68 11.07
CA ALA A 146 -20.79 -9.15 11.09
C ALA A 146 -19.74 -9.65 10.08
N VAL A 147 -19.38 -8.82 9.09
CA VAL A 147 -18.34 -9.11 8.10
C VAL A 147 -16.95 -8.59 8.55
N ARG A 148 -16.86 -7.62 9.48
CA ARG A 148 -15.58 -7.07 9.96
C ARG A 148 -14.92 -7.84 11.10
N THR A 149 -15.56 -8.86 11.69
CA THR A 149 -14.91 -9.73 12.69
C THR A 149 -14.33 -11.03 12.13
N LYS A 150 -14.45 -11.23 10.84
CA LYS A 150 -13.53 -11.98 9.99
C LYS A 150 -13.31 -11.09 8.77
N ASP A 151 -12.22 -10.32 8.71
CA ASP A 151 -11.55 -10.16 7.45
C ASP A 151 -11.58 -11.57 6.85
N PRO A 152 -12.17 -11.79 5.67
CA PRO A 152 -11.98 -13.05 5.01
C PRO A 152 -10.47 -13.08 4.77
N SER A 153 -9.76 -13.60 5.78
CA SER A 153 -8.32 -13.69 5.72
C SER A 153 -8.06 -14.68 4.60
N LEU A 154 -7.76 -14.12 3.44
CA LEU A 154 -7.06 -14.88 2.41
C LEU A 154 -5.95 -15.62 3.14
N PRO A 155 -5.73 -16.91 2.90
CA PRO A 155 -4.68 -17.65 3.57
C PRO A 155 -3.40 -16.83 3.50
N SER A 156 -2.89 -16.39 4.65
CA SER A 156 -1.73 -15.48 4.78
C SER A 156 -0.50 -15.98 4.02
N ASP A 157 -0.44 -17.29 3.80
CA ASP A 157 0.67 -17.95 3.14
C ASP A 157 0.68 -17.79 1.60
N HIS A 158 -0.43 -17.31 1.01
CA HIS A 158 -0.61 -17.26 -0.46
C HIS A 158 -1.13 -15.92 -0.97
N SER A 159 -1.24 -14.91 -0.12
CA SER A 159 -1.75 -13.59 -0.48
C SER A 159 -1.05 -12.47 0.26
N THR A 160 -0.83 -11.36 -0.42
CA THR A 160 -0.29 -10.14 0.17
C THR A 160 -1.30 -9.01 -0.01
N TYR A 161 -1.77 -8.44 1.09
CA TYR A 161 -2.65 -7.26 1.05
C TYR A 161 -1.85 -6.02 0.66
N LEU A 162 -1.94 -5.63 -0.60
CA LEU A 162 -1.25 -4.45 -1.12
C LEU A 162 -1.81 -3.15 -0.54
N THR A 163 -3.11 -3.09 -0.23
CA THR A 163 -3.72 -1.93 0.44
C THR A 163 -3.07 -1.65 1.81
N LYS A 164 -2.66 -2.70 2.54
CA LYS A 164 -1.93 -2.53 3.81
C LYS A 164 -0.54 -1.97 3.56
N LEU A 165 0.19 -2.51 2.58
CA LEU A 165 1.51 -2.03 2.20
C LEU A 165 1.49 -0.60 1.69
N ALA A 166 0.44 -0.21 0.94
CA ALA A 166 0.23 1.17 0.51
C ALA A 166 0.10 2.13 1.70
N LYS A 167 -0.74 1.79 2.68
CA LYS A 167 -0.92 2.61 3.89
C LYS A 167 0.34 2.72 4.75
N GLU A 168 1.21 1.70 4.70
CA GLU A 168 2.52 1.68 5.36
C GLU A 168 3.60 2.38 4.52
N SER A 169 3.26 2.98 3.37
CA SER A 169 4.19 3.62 2.41
C SER A 169 5.32 2.69 1.95
N ARG A 170 5.02 1.38 1.82
CA ARG A 170 5.98 0.33 1.44
C ARG A 170 5.94 -0.01 -0.04
N LEU A 171 4.95 0.49 -0.77
CA LEU A 171 4.89 0.31 -2.22
C LEU A 171 5.88 1.23 -2.95
N LEU A 172 6.24 0.84 -4.16
CA LEU A 172 7.04 1.69 -5.02
C LEU A 172 6.19 2.86 -5.56
N PRO A 173 6.72 4.10 -5.54
CA PRO A 173 6.00 5.21 -6.15
C PRO A 173 5.86 4.97 -7.67
N CYS A 174 4.65 5.09 -8.19
CA CYS A 174 4.39 5.05 -9.61
C CYS A 174 4.52 6.46 -10.18
N ILE A 175 5.48 6.68 -11.07
CA ILE A 175 5.81 7.99 -11.60
C ILE A 175 5.67 7.97 -13.13
N GLY A 176 4.98 8.98 -13.67
CA GLY A 176 4.84 9.17 -15.12
C GLY A 176 3.91 8.17 -15.80
N ARG A 177 3.02 7.51 -15.03
CA ARG A 177 2.04 6.52 -15.53
C ARG A 177 0.62 6.88 -15.12
N GLU A 178 0.35 8.14 -14.90
CA GLU A 178 -0.94 8.64 -14.42
C GLU A 178 -2.08 8.29 -15.38
N LYS A 179 -1.81 8.34 -16.69
CA LYS A 179 -2.79 8.01 -17.73
C LYS A 179 -3.18 6.53 -17.71
N GLU A 180 -2.19 5.65 -17.59
CA GLU A 180 -2.42 4.20 -17.53
C GLU A 180 -3.15 3.81 -16.25
N ILE A 181 -2.82 4.45 -15.11
CA ILE A 181 -3.54 4.27 -13.84
C ILE A 181 -5.00 4.71 -14.00
N GLU A 182 -5.25 5.90 -14.56
CA GLU A 182 -6.60 6.42 -14.79
C GLU A 182 -7.42 5.49 -15.71
N GLN A 183 -6.83 5.00 -16.79
CA GLN A 183 -7.46 4.04 -17.69
C GLN A 183 -7.79 2.72 -17.00
N ALA A 184 -6.88 2.20 -16.17
CA ALA A 184 -7.13 0.99 -15.40
C ALA A 184 -8.29 1.17 -14.41
N ILE A 185 -8.34 2.30 -13.71
CA ILE A 185 -9.44 2.67 -12.81
C ILE A 185 -10.76 2.82 -13.59
N GLN A 186 -10.73 3.44 -14.76
CA GLN A 186 -11.90 3.58 -15.61
C GLN A 186 -12.45 2.22 -16.06
N ILE A 187 -11.59 1.26 -16.38
CA ILE A 187 -11.99 -0.10 -16.75
C ILE A 187 -12.63 -0.80 -15.56
N LEU A 188 -12.04 -0.70 -14.35
CA LEU A 188 -12.60 -1.28 -13.12
C LEU A 188 -13.99 -0.71 -12.77
N GLY A 189 -14.31 0.50 -13.22
CA GLY A 189 -15.62 1.14 -13.03
C GLY A 189 -16.69 0.76 -14.08
N ARG A 190 -16.40 -0.10 -15.04
CA ARG A 190 -17.37 -0.52 -16.08
C ARG A 190 -18.43 -1.47 -15.50
N SER A 191 -19.60 -1.48 -16.11
CA SER A 191 -20.67 -2.45 -15.76
C SER A 191 -20.39 -3.84 -16.34
N THR A 192 -19.66 -3.91 -17.45
CA THR A 192 -19.25 -5.15 -18.13
C THR A 192 -17.78 -5.06 -18.47
N LYS A 193 -17.09 -6.22 -18.55
CA LYS A 193 -15.62 -6.28 -18.77
C LYS A 193 -14.86 -5.37 -17.80
N ASN A 194 -15.20 -5.46 -16.52
CA ASN A 194 -14.65 -4.65 -15.44
C ASN A 194 -13.37 -5.24 -14.80
N ASN A 195 -12.72 -6.15 -15.51
CA ASN A 195 -11.41 -6.67 -15.15
C ASN A 195 -10.36 -6.14 -16.11
N VAL A 196 -9.18 -5.83 -15.61
CA VAL A 196 -8.07 -5.27 -16.39
C VAL A 196 -7.01 -6.33 -16.62
N VAL A 197 -6.51 -6.44 -17.86
CA VAL A 197 -5.23 -7.09 -18.11
C VAL A 197 -4.23 -6.08 -18.63
N LEU A 198 -3.14 -5.86 -17.87
CA LEU A 198 -2.03 -5.00 -18.26
C LEU A 198 -1.08 -5.82 -19.16
N VAL A 199 -1.05 -5.49 -20.44
CA VAL A 199 -0.29 -6.23 -21.46
C VAL A 199 0.94 -5.43 -21.85
N GLY A 200 2.12 -6.01 -21.74
CA GLY A 200 3.37 -5.34 -22.14
C GLY A 200 4.59 -6.24 -21.90
N GLU A 201 5.71 -5.83 -22.47
CA GLU A 201 6.97 -6.56 -22.30
C GLU A 201 7.41 -6.67 -20.83
N PRO A 202 8.18 -7.71 -20.45
CA PRO A 202 8.80 -7.77 -19.13
C PRO A 202 9.62 -6.50 -18.86
N GLY A 203 9.45 -5.88 -17.67
CA GLY A 203 10.24 -4.70 -17.29
C GLY A 203 9.63 -3.33 -17.67
N VAL A 204 8.47 -3.27 -18.35
CA VAL A 204 7.82 -1.97 -18.69
C VAL A 204 7.12 -1.29 -17.50
N GLY A 205 7.04 -1.96 -16.34
CA GLY A 205 6.42 -1.40 -15.15
C GLY A 205 4.95 -1.77 -14.94
N LYS A 206 4.45 -2.89 -15.49
CA LYS A 206 3.06 -3.35 -15.30
C LYS A 206 2.66 -3.46 -13.82
N ARG A 207 3.52 -4.10 -13.02
CA ARG A 207 3.28 -4.26 -11.58
C ARG A 207 3.24 -2.92 -10.85
N THR A 208 4.15 -2.01 -11.18
CA THR A 208 4.18 -0.66 -10.62
C THR A 208 2.91 0.12 -10.93
N ILE A 209 2.33 -0.05 -12.13
CA ILE A 209 1.04 0.56 -12.49
C ILE A 209 -0.09 -0.04 -11.63
N ALA A 210 -0.14 -1.37 -11.47
CA ALA A 210 -1.12 -2.00 -10.58
C ALA A 210 -0.98 -1.52 -9.13
N GLU A 211 0.25 -1.42 -8.60
CA GLU A 211 0.54 -0.85 -7.29
C GLU A 211 0.18 0.64 -7.20
N GLY A 212 0.34 1.40 -8.29
CA GLY A 212 -0.10 2.80 -8.41
C GLY A 212 -1.61 2.97 -8.26
N VAL A 213 -2.41 2.07 -8.85
CA VAL A 213 -3.87 2.02 -8.64
C VAL A 213 -4.19 1.79 -7.16
N VAL A 214 -3.49 0.85 -6.51
CA VAL A 214 -3.66 0.56 -5.08
C VAL A 214 -3.31 1.77 -4.22
N GLN A 215 -2.20 2.45 -4.52
CA GLN A 215 -1.76 3.63 -3.77
C GLN A 215 -2.77 4.77 -3.90
N GLN A 216 -3.27 5.05 -5.11
CA GLN A 216 -4.26 6.10 -5.33
C GLN A 216 -5.57 5.83 -4.56
N VAL A 217 -5.99 4.57 -4.46
CA VAL A 217 -7.16 4.19 -3.65
C VAL A 217 -6.87 4.29 -2.16
N ALA A 218 -5.69 3.88 -1.71
CA ALA A 218 -5.28 3.95 -0.30
C ALA A 218 -5.20 5.40 0.20
N ASP A 219 -4.80 6.34 -0.67
CA ASP A 219 -4.72 7.78 -0.40
C ASP A 219 -6.09 8.48 -0.51
N ASN A 220 -7.17 7.73 -0.77
CA ASN A 220 -8.52 8.24 -1.04
C ASN A 220 -8.58 9.26 -2.20
N ALA A 221 -7.62 9.21 -3.12
CA ALA A 221 -7.58 10.04 -4.32
C ALA A 221 -8.34 9.40 -5.50
N GLY A 222 -8.76 8.14 -5.36
CA GLY A 222 -9.54 7.39 -6.36
C GLY A 222 -11.05 7.67 -6.30
N PRO A 223 -11.83 7.15 -7.29
CA PRO A 223 -13.28 7.29 -7.33
C PRO A 223 -13.96 6.59 -6.14
N VAL A 224 -15.13 7.10 -5.76
CA VAL A 224 -15.91 6.63 -4.58
C VAL A 224 -16.17 5.12 -4.59
N PHE A 225 -16.39 4.51 -5.76
CA PHE A 225 -16.68 3.08 -5.87
C PHE A 225 -15.49 2.17 -5.48
N LEU A 226 -14.26 2.70 -5.40
CA LEU A 226 -13.06 1.99 -4.96
C LEU A 226 -12.66 2.26 -3.51
N HIS A 227 -13.24 3.26 -2.82
CA HIS A 227 -12.79 3.70 -1.49
C HIS A 227 -12.80 2.61 -0.42
N ASN A 228 -13.69 1.61 -0.53
CA ASN A 228 -13.80 0.51 0.44
C ASN A 228 -13.27 -0.82 -0.11
N LYS A 229 -12.61 -0.81 -1.27
CA LYS A 229 -12.04 -2.02 -1.87
C LYS A 229 -10.66 -2.30 -1.31
N LEU A 230 -10.42 -3.56 -0.98
CA LEU A 230 -9.11 -4.08 -0.66
C LEU A 230 -8.44 -4.58 -1.95
N PHE A 231 -7.13 -4.48 -2.01
CA PHE A 231 -6.35 -5.06 -3.11
C PHE A 231 -5.42 -6.12 -2.54
N ALA A 232 -5.47 -7.31 -3.13
CA ALA A 232 -4.65 -8.43 -2.71
C ALA A 232 -3.92 -9.03 -3.91
N ALA A 233 -2.60 -9.12 -3.82
CA ALA A 233 -1.80 -9.91 -4.74
C ALA A 233 -1.94 -11.39 -4.33
N VAL A 234 -2.32 -12.24 -5.27
CA VAL A 234 -2.62 -13.65 -5.03
C VAL A 234 -1.80 -14.51 -5.99
N ASP A 235 -1.08 -15.49 -5.43
CA ASP A 235 -0.50 -16.57 -6.21
C ASP A 235 -1.52 -17.70 -6.35
N LEU A 236 -2.17 -17.74 -7.50
CA LEU A 236 -3.20 -18.72 -7.79
C LEU A 236 -2.64 -20.16 -7.83
N ALA A 237 -1.42 -20.35 -8.32
CA ALA A 237 -0.79 -21.65 -8.38
C ALA A 237 -0.56 -22.23 -6.98
N SER A 238 -0.11 -21.41 -6.05
CA SER A 238 0.05 -21.80 -4.64
C SER A 238 -1.29 -22.08 -3.95
N LEU A 239 -2.35 -21.30 -4.24
CA LEU A 239 -3.70 -21.59 -3.75
C LEU A 239 -4.23 -22.93 -4.25
N ILE A 240 -4.05 -23.22 -5.54
CA ILE A 240 -4.41 -24.51 -6.15
C ILE A 240 -3.62 -25.65 -5.49
N ALA A 241 -2.31 -25.49 -5.34
CA ALA A 241 -1.45 -26.49 -4.71
C ALA A 241 -1.80 -26.74 -3.24
N ALA A 242 -2.24 -25.73 -2.50
CA ALA A 242 -2.71 -25.88 -1.12
C ALA A 242 -4.04 -26.64 -1.05
N ALA A 243 -4.98 -26.36 -1.95
CA ALA A 243 -6.26 -27.07 -2.05
C ALA A 243 -6.05 -28.55 -2.41
N GLN A 244 -5.08 -28.87 -3.26
CA GLN A 244 -4.75 -30.27 -3.64
C GLN A 244 -4.13 -31.09 -2.49
N ARG A 245 -3.39 -30.46 -1.58
CA ARG A 245 -2.78 -31.13 -0.42
C ARG A 245 -3.77 -31.45 0.70
N SER A 246 -4.92 -30.82 0.71
CA SER A 246 -5.97 -31.04 1.70
C SER A 246 -6.83 -32.24 1.29
N SER A 247 -6.72 -33.38 2.00
CA SER A 247 -7.50 -34.60 1.75
C SER A 247 -9.02 -34.47 1.96
N ARG A 248 -9.54 -33.28 2.20
CA ARG A 248 -10.96 -32.90 2.27
C ARG A 248 -11.42 -32.10 1.05
N ALA A 249 -10.84 -32.36 -0.13
CA ALA A 249 -10.99 -31.56 -1.34
C ALA A 249 -12.45 -31.25 -1.76
N LYS A 250 -13.41 -32.16 -1.58
CA LYS A 250 -14.80 -31.90 -2.00
C LYS A 250 -15.55 -30.90 -1.10
N GLN A 251 -15.28 -30.90 0.20
CA GLN A 251 -15.89 -29.92 1.11
C GLN A 251 -15.18 -28.56 1.08
N SER A 252 -13.90 -28.51 0.70
CA SER A 252 -13.14 -27.25 0.57
C SER A 252 -13.51 -26.47 -0.69
N LEU A 253 -13.94 -27.13 -1.77
CA LEU A 253 -14.33 -26.47 -3.02
C LEU A 253 -15.67 -25.71 -2.91
N ASP A 254 -16.66 -26.26 -2.23
CA ASP A 254 -17.93 -25.56 -1.99
C ASP A 254 -17.78 -24.41 -0.98
N LEU A 255 -16.94 -24.58 0.05
CA LEU A 255 -16.54 -23.49 0.95
C LEU A 255 -15.75 -22.40 0.18
N SER A 256 -14.84 -22.80 -0.72
CA SER A 256 -14.05 -21.87 -1.54
C SER A 256 -14.90 -21.03 -2.49
N LYS A 257 -16.03 -21.54 -3.00
CA LYS A 257 -16.94 -20.76 -3.84
C LYS A 257 -17.66 -19.66 -3.06
N ALA A 258 -18.18 -20.01 -1.87
CA ALA A 258 -18.83 -19.04 -0.99
C ALA A 258 -17.82 -17.99 -0.46
N GLU A 259 -16.62 -18.41 -0.09
CA GLU A 259 -15.52 -17.55 0.35
C GLU A 259 -15.03 -16.66 -0.78
N LEU A 260 -14.79 -17.18 -1.98
CA LEU A 260 -14.37 -16.41 -3.15
C LEU A 260 -15.39 -15.32 -3.50
N THR A 261 -16.68 -15.63 -3.41
CA THR A 261 -17.77 -14.67 -3.62
C THR A 261 -17.82 -13.61 -2.52
N ALA A 262 -17.61 -14.01 -1.27
CA ALA A 262 -17.56 -13.09 -0.13
C ALA A 262 -16.34 -12.15 -0.21
N TRP A 263 -15.18 -12.67 -0.60
CA TRP A 263 -13.97 -11.86 -0.83
C TRP A 263 -14.12 -10.93 -2.03
N GLY A 264 -14.70 -11.40 -3.13
CA GLY A 264 -14.89 -10.63 -4.36
C GLY A 264 -15.76 -9.39 -4.16
N ALA A 265 -16.67 -9.39 -3.18
CA ALA A 265 -17.50 -8.24 -2.88
C ALA A 265 -16.69 -7.03 -2.37
N SER A 266 -15.60 -7.26 -1.64
CA SER A 266 -14.76 -6.23 -1.01
C SER A 266 -13.34 -6.17 -1.54
N THR A 267 -12.85 -7.18 -2.29
CA THR A 267 -11.46 -7.31 -2.68
C THR A 267 -11.30 -7.36 -4.19
N ILE A 268 -10.33 -6.61 -4.72
CA ILE A 268 -9.85 -6.70 -6.09
C ILE A 268 -8.56 -7.52 -6.07
N PHE A 269 -8.51 -8.59 -6.84
CA PHE A 269 -7.35 -9.47 -6.90
C PHE A 269 -6.33 -8.98 -7.92
N ILE A 270 -5.05 -9.14 -7.62
CA ILE A 270 -3.97 -8.84 -8.56
C ILE A 270 -3.23 -10.15 -8.84
N PHE A 271 -3.19 -10.53 -10.11
CA PHE A 271 -2.50 -11.72 -10.59
C PHE A 271 -1.28 -11.30 -11.40
N ASP A 272 -0.11 -11.71 -10.97
CA ASP A 272 1.15 -11.38 -11.67
C ASP A 272 1.25 -12.05 -13.04
N GLU A 273 0.48 -13.12 -13.28
CA GLU A 273 0.50 -13.88 -14.51
C GLU A 273 -0.90 -14.33 -14.94
N LEU A 274 -1.38 -13.82 -16.07
CA LEU A 274 -2.70 -14.17 -16.60
C LEU A 274 -2.83 -15.68 -16.88
N HIS A 275 -1.75 -16.32 -17.35
CA HIS A 275 -1.79 -17.74 -17.67
C HIS A 275 -1.97 -18.64 -16.44
N SER A 276 -1.67 -18.14 -15.23
CA SER A 276 -1.95 -18.86 -13.99
C SER A 276 -3.44 -19.17 -13.81
N LEU A 277 -4.33 -18.33 -14.37
CA LEU A 277 -5.78 -18.57 -14.41
C LEU A 277 -6.16 -19.80 -15.26
N LEU A 278 -5.27 -20.24 -16.15
CA LEU A 278 -5.47 -21.36 -17.07
C LEU A 278 -4.61 -22.58 -16.73
N ALA A 279 -3.70 -22.45 -15.78
CA ALA A 279 -2.75 -23.52 -15.41
C ALA A 279 -3.43 -24.55 -14.51
N GLY A 280 -4.15 -25.48 -15.10
CA GLY A 280 -4.74 -26.61 -14.43
C GLY A 280 -4.18 -27.94 -14.89
N THR A 281 -3.76 -28.82 -13.98
CA THR A 281 -3.52 -30.24 -14.25
C THR A 281 -4.84 -31.01 -14.31
N GLU A 282 -4.93 -31.98 -15.18
CA GLU A 282 -6.14 -32.59 -15.74
C GLU A 282 -7.22 -33.14 -14.78
N SER A 283 -7.06 -33.13 -13.45
CA SER A 283 -8.07 -33.76 -12.58
C SER A 283 -8.64 -32.91 -11.43
N SER A 284 -7.97 -31.87 -10.96
CA SER A 284 -8.48 -31.05 -9.85
C SER A 284 -8.44 -29.54 -10.11
N ALA A 285 -7.59 -29.06 -11.00
CA ALA A 285 -7.50 -27.66 -11.37
C ALA A 285 -8.63 -27.21 -12.31
N LEU A 286 -9.32 -28.14 -12.95
CA LEU A 286 -10.51 -27.87 -13.77
C LEU A 286 -11.59 -27.17 -12.92
N ASP A 287 -11.77 -27.60 -11.69
CA ASP A 287 -12.82 -27.07 -10.81
C ASP A 287 -12.49 -25.64 -10.33
N THR A 288 -11.23 -25.34 -10.03
CA THR A 288 -10.84 -23.99 -9.57
C THR A 288 -10.86 -22.99 -10.71
N THR A 289 -10.40 -23.37 -11.90
CA THR A 289 -10.51 -22.54 -13.11
C THR A 289 -11.96 -22.27 -13.49
N LEU A 290 -12.84 -23.29 -13.37
CA LEU A 290 -14.28 -23.14 -13.61
C LEU A 290 -14.94 -22.22 -12.57
N LEU A 291 -14.52 -22.29 -11.30
CA LEU A 291 -15.03 -21.41 -10.24
C LEU A 291 -14.63 -19.96 -10.48
N MET A 292 -13.37 -19.71 -10.81
CA MET A 292 -12.89 -18.36 -11.16
C MET A 292 -13.60 -17.83 -12.41
N LYS A 293 -13.75 -18.64 -13.46
CA LYS A 293 -14.49 -18.29 -14.66
C LYS A 293 -15.93 -17.89 -14.33
N SER A 294 -16.64 -18.70 -13.55
CA SER A 294 -18.02 -18.40 -13.12
C SER A 294 -18.09 -17.08 -12.34
N ALA A 295 -17.20 -16.89 -11.37
CA ALA A 295 -17.16 -15.70 -10.52
C ALA A 295 -16.83 -14.41 -11.31
N LEU A 296 -15.95 -14.49 -12.30
CA LEU A 296 -15.58 -13.37 -13.18
C LEU A 296 -16.69 -13.04 -14.17
N LEU A 297 -17.32 -14.06 -14.80
CA LEU A 297 -18.45 -13.86 -15.72
C LEU A 297 -19.70 -13.30 -15.00
N GLU A 298 -19.95 -13.73 -13.77
CA GLU A 298 -21.03 -13.21 -12.93
C GLU A 298 -20.76 -11.82 -12.35
N GLY A 299 -19.56 -11.25 -12.58
CA GLY A 299 -19.15 -9.96 -12.01
C GLY A 299 -19.01 -9.93 -10.50
N LYS A 300 -18.95 -11.11 -9.86
CA LYS A 300 -18.81 -11.25 -8.40
C LYS A 300 -17.39 -11.01 -7.89
N VAL A 301 -16.42 -11.12 -8.79
CA VAL A 301 -14.99 -10.92 -8.53
C VAL A 301 -14.46 -9.93 -9.55
N GLN A 302 -13.63 -9.01 -9.09
CA GLN A 302 -12.87 -8.09 -9.93
C GLN A 302 -11.37 -8.37 -9.80
N CYS A 303 -10.64 -8.22 -10.89
CA CYS A 303 -9.20 -8.42 -10.88
C CYS A 303 -8.42 -7.55 -11.85
N ILE A 304 -7.13 -7.39 -11.53
CA ILE A 304 -6.09 -6.84 -12.40
C ILE A 304 -5.13 -7.99 -12.68
N ALA A 305 -4.93 -8.35 -13.93
CA ALA A 305 -3.97 -9.37 -14.33
C ALA A 305 -2.82 -8.75 -15.10
N LEU A 306 -1.64 -9.33 -14.99
CA LEU A 306 -0.46 -8.93 -15.77
C LEU A 306 -0.17 -9.99 -16.81
N ALA A 307 0.22 -9.58 -18.02
CA ALA A 307 0.57 -10.50 -19.09
C ALA A 307 1.66 -9.92 -20.00
N THR A 308 2.42 -10.80 -20.63
CA THR A 308 3.19 -10.43 -21.82
C THR A 308 2.26 -10.45 -23.04
N PRO A 309 2.60 -9.79 -24.16
CA PRO A 309 1.81 -9.88 -25.39
C PRO A 309 1.62 -11.32 -25.89
N GLU A 310 2.67 -12.15 -25.78
CA GLU A 310 2.64 -13.57 -26.18
C GLU A 310 1.71 -14.38 -25.28
N ASP A 311 1.83 -14.22 -23.94
CA ASP A 311 0.99 -14.93 -22.98
C ASP A 311 -0.49 -14.53 -23.09
N HIS A 312 -0.76 -13.24 -23.31
CA HIS A 312 -2.12 -12.74 -23.53
C HIS A 312 -2.77 -13.36 -24.78
N LEU A 313 -2.05 -13.38 -25.91
CA LEU A 313 -2.55 -14.01 -27.13
C LEU A 313 -2.76 -15.53 -26.94
N ALA A 314 -1.82 -16.21 -26.31
CA ALA A 314 -1.94 -17.64 -26.03
C ALA A 314 -3.11 -17.94 -25.09
N ALA A 315 -3.36 -17.10 -24.08
CA ALA A 315 -4.46 -17.24 -23.15
C ALA A 315 -5.82 -17.08 -23.84
N ILE A 316 -5.99 -16.07 -24.69
CA ILE A 316 -7.22 -15.85 -25.46
C ILE A 316 -7.47 -17.00 -26.46
N GLN A 317 -6.45 -17.48 -27.15
CA GLN A 317 -6.57 -18.61 -28.06
C GLN A 317 -7.04 -19.90 -27.35
N LYS A 318 -6.56 -20.14 -26.13
CA LYS A 318 -6.97 -21.30 -25.33
C LYS A 318 -8.37 -21.13 -24.73
N SER A 319 -8.76 -19.89 -24.38
CA SER A 319 -9.96 -19.63 -23.58
C SER A 319 -10.61 -18.30 -23.92
N ARG A 320 -11.56 -18.36 -24.88
CA ARG A 320 -12.29 -17.17 -25.35
C ARG A 320 -13.03 -16.40 -24.24
N TRP A 321 -13.45 -17.05 -23.16
CA TRP A 321 -14.13 -16.40 -22.05
C TRP A 321 -13.29 -15.30 -21.38
N LEU A 322 -11.97 -15.35 -21.49
CA LEU A 322 -11.10 -14.28 -20.98
C LEU A 322 -11.36 -12.96 -21.71
N ASP A 323 -11.57 -13.02 -23.02
CA ASP A 323 -11.90 -11.82 -23.81
C ASP A 323 -13.29 -11.23 -23.48
N GLU A 324 -14.19 -12.07 -22.94
CA GLU A 324 -15.50 -11.63 -22.45
C GLU A 324 -15.43 -10.92 -21.10
N CYS A 325 -14.47 -11.31 -20.22
CA CYS A 325 -14.34 -10.79 -18.86
C CYS A 325 -13.36 -9.64 -18.73
N PHE A 326 -12.28 -9.65 -19.53
CA PHE A 326 -11.16 -8.74 -19.39
C PHE A 326 -11.16 -7.64 -20.46
N CYS A 327 -10.65 -6.48 -20.07
CA CYS A 327 -10.28 -5.42 -21.00
C CYS A 327 -8.76 -5.29 -20.99
N ALA A 328 -8.13 -5.46 -22.15
CA ALA A 328 -6.69 -5.34 -22.32
C ALA A 328 -6.28 -3.86 -22.35
N LEU A 329 -5.29 -3.51 -21.54
CA LEU A 329 -4.62 -2.21 -21.54
C LEU A 329 -3.16 -2.44 -21.93
N ALA A 330 -2.78 -1.96 -23.12
CA ALA A 330 -1.41 -2.07 -23.59
C ALA A 330 -0.52 -1.07 -22.86
N ILE A 331 0.60 -1.58 -22.34
CA ILE A 331 1.62 -0.79 -21.63
C ILE A 331 2.88 -0.75 -22.49
N GLU A 332 3.17 0.44 -22.99
CA GLU A 332 4.37 0.67 -23.78
C GLU A 332 5.60 0.94 -22.91
N PRO A 333 6.80 0.64 -23.41
CA PRO A 333 8.05 1.04 -22.75
C PRO A 333 8.08 2.56 -22.52
N ALA A 334 8.60 2.98 -21.38
CA ALA A 334 8.78 4.40 -21.10
C ALA A 334 9.79 5.04 -22.08
N SER A 335 9.54 6.27 -22.45
CA SER A 335 10.51 7.09 -23.18
C SER A 335 11.74 7.38 -22.33
N GLN A 336 12.81 7.87 -22.94
CA GLN A 336 14.01 8.26 -22.19
C GLN A 336 13.71 9.39 -21.20
N GLU A 337 12.91 10.38 -21.59
CA GLU A 337 12.53 11.50 -20.74
C GLU A 337 11.67 11.06 -19.53
N GLU A 338 10.70 10.18 -19.76
CA GLU A 338 9.92 9.59 -18.69
C GLU A 338 10.77 8.74 -17.75
N THR A 339 11.70 7.97 -18.30
CA THR A 339 12.60 7.13 -17.51
C THR A 339 13.50 7.97 -16.61
N VAL A 340 14.03 9.12 -17.08
CA VAL A 340 14.80 10.04 -16.23
C VAL A 340 13.95 10.53 -15.05
N LYS A 341 12.69 10.92 -15.28
CA LYS A 341 11.77 11.33 -14.20
C LYS A 341 11.51 10.20 -13.21
N ILE A 342 11.32 8.97 -13.71
CA ILE A 342 11.15 7.78 -12.87
C ILE A 342 12.40 7.59 -11.99
N LEU A 343 13.61 7.61 -12.57
CA LEU A 343 14.85 7.48 -11.81
C LEU A 343 15.01 8.56 -10.75
N GLN A 344 14.71 9.83 -11.09
CA GLN A 344 14.73 10.95 -10.14
C GLN A 344 13.79 10.73 -8.96
N GLY A 345 12.61 10.18 -9.21
CA GLY A 345 11.63 9.93 -8.16
C GLY A 345 11.94 8.74 -7.25
N ILE A 346 12.68 7.73 -7.76
CA ILE A 346 13.04 6.55 -6.97
C ILE A 346 14.48 6.62 -6.41
N LYS A 347 15.32 7.57 -6.85
CA LYS A 347 16.73 7.67 -6.46
C LYS A 347 16.95 7.62 -4.95
N GLY A 348 16.13 8.32 -4.18
CA GLY A 348 16.29 8.40 -2.72
C GLY A 348 16.26 7.03 -2.01
N ARG A 349 15.57 6.03 -2.56
CA ARG A 349 15.59 4.65 -2.01
C ARG A 349 16.93 3.97 -2.26
N PHE A 350 17.51 4.14 -3.45
CA PHE A 350 18.82 3.61 -3.78
C PHE A 350 19.93 4.34 -3.03
N GLU A 351 19.79 5.66 -2.84
CA GLU A 351 20.67 6.47 -2.02
C GLU A 351 20.75 5.96 -0.58
N ILE A 352 19.59 5.69 0.02
CA ILE A 352 19.50 5.11 1.38
C ILE A 352 20.09 3.69 1.41
N PHE A 353 19.75 2.85 0.44
CA PHE A 353 20.17 1.44 0.42
C PHE A 353 21.68 1.27 0.22
N HIS A 354 22.25 2.06 -0.70
CA HIS A 354 23.68 1.99 -1.03
C HIS A 354 24.52 2.96 -0.19
N SER A 355 23.89 3.91 0.53
CA SER A 355 24.58 5.00 1.26
C SER A 355 25.45 5.85 0.31
N VAL A 356 24.91 6.20 -0.87
CA VAL A 356 25.55 7.01 -1.91
C VAL A 356 24.59 8.10 -2.35
N GLU A 357 25.07 9.12 -3.04
CA GLU A 357 24.26 10.11 -3.76
C GLU A 357 24.29 9.83 -5.26
N TYR A 358 23.20 10.10 -5.99
CA TYR A 358 23.19 10.02 -7.45
C TYR A 358 23.11 11.40 -8.06
N THR A 359 24.08 11.73 -8.92
CA THR A 359 24.00 12.97 -9.70
C THR A 359 22.96 12.86 -10.80
N ASP A 360 22.28 13.95 -11.15
CA ASP A 360 21.28 13.94 -12.24
C ASP A 360 21.90 13.58 -13.59
N ASP A 361 23.18 13.93 -13.80
CA ASP A 361 23.94 13.52 -14.97
C ASP A 361 24.15 12.00 -15.03
N ALA A 362 24.39 11.35 -13.88
CA ALA A 362 24.52 9.90 -13.81
C ALA A 362 23.20 9.20 -14.13
N LEU A 363 22.06 9.71 -13.62
CA LEU A 363 20.73 9.18 -13.95
C LEU A 363 20.43 9.31 -15.44
N THR A 364 20.72 10.48 -16.02
CA THR A 364 20.56 10.71 -17.46
C THR A 364 21.46 9.80 -18.29
N ALA A 365 22.73 9.65 -17.89
CA ALA A 365 23.68 8.76 -18.55
C ALA A 365 23.22 7.29 -18.49
N ALA A 366 22.68 6.85 -17.35
CA ALA A 366 22.16 5.49 -17.21
C ALA A 366 21.02 5.20 -18.21
N VAL A 367 20.13 6.15 -18.42
CA VAL A 367 19.04 6.02 -19.41
C VAL A 367 19.58 5.98 -20.82
N VAL A 368 20.43 6.93 -21.19
CA VAL A 368 20.99 7.05 -22.55
C VAL A 368 21.82 5.81 -22.89
N TYR A 369 22.76 5.44 -22.03
CA TYR A 369 23.64 4.31 -22.28
C TYR A 369 22.94 2.98 -22.27
N SER A 370 22.03 2.73 -21.31
CA SER A 370 21.24 1.50 -21.33
C SER A 370 20.34 1.41 -22.56
N SER A 371 19.77 2.53 -23.04
CA SER A 371 18.98 2.57 -24.26
C SER A 371 19.81 2.27 -25.51
N GLN A 372 21.08 2.76 -25.54
CA GLN A 372 21.97 2.61 -26.66
C GLN A 372 22.58 1.20 -26.77
N PHE A 373 23.03 0.64 -25.66
CA PHE A 373 23.83 -0.59 -25.64
C PHE A 373 23.02 -1.85 -25.28
N VAL A 374 21.94 -1.74 -24.51
CA VAL A 374 21.11 -2.88 -24.09
C VAL A 374 19.81 -2.90 -24.90
N LYS A 375 19.75 -3.73 -25.95
CA LYS A 375 18.63 -3.75 -26.91
C LYS A 375 17.52 -4.74 -26.54
N ASN A 376 17.83 -5.75 -25.77
CA ASN A 376 16.94 -6.88 -25.46
C ASN A 376 16.07 -6.66 -24.23
N ARG A 377 16.11 -5.51 -23.60
CA ARG A 377 15.30 -5.15 -22.43
C ARG A 377 14.69 -3.76 -22.63
N PRO A 378 13.41 -3.54 -22.21
CA PRO A 378 12.78 -2.23 -22.32
C PRO A 378 13.24 -1.26 -21.23
N LEU A 379 12.95 0.02 -21.42
CA LEU A 379 12.93 1.01 -20.35
C LEU A 379 11.62 0.90 -19.56
N PRO A 380 11.62 1.23 -18.26
CA PRO A 380 12.73 1.77 -17.46
C PRO A 380 13.67 0.72 -16.83
N ASP A 381 13.33 -0.56 -16.88
CA ASP A 381 13.93 -1.67 -16.15
C ASP A 381 15.46 -1.72 -16.25
N LYS A 382 16.00 -1.71 -17.48
CA LYS A 382 17.45 -1.72 -17.70
C LYS A 382 18.22 -0.50 -17.16
N ALA A 383 17.54 0.65 -17.06
CA ALA A 383 18.15 1.85 -16.50
C ALA A 383 18.14 1.81 -14.97
N ILE A 384 17.08 1.26 -14.37
CA ILE A 384 16.97 1.03 -12.93
C ILE A 384 18.07 0.09 -12.46
N ASP A 385 18.22 -1.06 -13.12
CA ASP A 385 19.27 -2.02 -12.78
C ASP A 385 20.67 -1.42 -12.92
N LEU A 386 20.88 -0.57 -13.92
CA LEU A 386 22.18 0.04 -14.15
C LEU A 386 22.58 1.03 -13.04
N ILE A 387 21.62 1.81 -12.52
CA ILE A 387 21.87 2.69 -11.36
C ILE A 387 22.07 1.89 -10.08
N ASP A 388 21.34 0.80 -9.90
CA ASP A 388 21.49 -0.09 -8.75
C ASP A 388 22.88 -0.71 -8.71
N ASP A 389 23.36 -1.23 -9.84
CA ASP A 389 24.72 -1.77 -9.98
C ASP A 389 25.79 -0.71 -9.78
N ALA A 390 25.60 0.50 -10.31
CA ALA A 390 26.56 1.59 -10.14
C ALA A 390 26.68 2.00 -8.66
N GLY A 391 25.54 2.07 -7.94
CA GLY A 391 25.51 2.35 -6.51
C GLY A 391 26.15 1.24 -5.68
N SER A 392 25.82 0.00 -5.98
CA SER A 392 26.42 -1.18 -5.35
C SER A 392 27.93 -1.22 -5.51
N TYR A 393 28.41 -0.92 -6.71
CA TYR A 393 29.85 -0.86 -6.99
C TYR A 393 30.56 0.24 -6.20
N LEU A 394 29.98 1.42 -6.15
CA LEU A 394 30.55 2.53 -5.39
C LEU A 394 30.61 2.19 -3.90
N LYS A 395 29.55 1.60 -3.38
CA LYS A 395 29.49 1.08 -2.00
C LYS A 395 30.61 0.06 -1.73
N MET A 396 30.84 -0.88 -2.63
CA MET A 396 31.94 -1.86 -2.50
C MET A 396 33.31 -1.22 -2.54
N LYS A 397 33.49 -0.22 -3.40
CA LYS A 397 34.80 0.46 -3.60
C LYS A 397 35.19 1.33 -2.39
N HIS A 398 34.21 1.98 -1.77
CA HIS A 398 34.40 2.85 -0.61
C HIS A 398 34.06 2.18 0.72
N GLY A 399 33.40 1.05 0.70
CA GLY A 399 33.12 0.24 1.88
C GLY A 399 34.37 -0.45 2.40
N GLY A 400 35.28 0.32 2.98
CA GLY A 400 36.21 -0.23 3.94
C GLY A 400 35.40 -1.03 4.97
N ALA A 401 35.90 -2.16 5.46
CA ALA A 401 35.19 -3.01 6.42
C ALA A 401 34.61 -2.13 7.53
N ILE A 402 33.29 -2.01 7.58
CA ILE A 402 32.61 -1.27 8.65
C ILE A 402 33.05 -1.97 9.95
N PRO A 403 33.65 -1.26 10.92
CA PRO A 403 34.07 -1.87 12.17
C PRO A 403 32.91 -2.65 12.78
N GLN A 404 33.19 -3.85 13.25
CA GLN A 404 32.16 -4.74 13.79
C GLN A 404 31.35 -4.07 14.93
N GLU A 405 32.00 -3.18 15.69
CA GLU A 405 31.37 -2.37 16.74
C GLU A 405 30.22 -1.49 16.22
N ILE A 406 30.35 -0.92 15.00
CA ILE A 406 29.31 -0.10 14.37
C ILE A 406 28.17 -0.97 13.84
N VAL A 407 28.48 -2.14 13.26
CA VAL A 407 27.46 -3.10 12.82
C VAL A 407 26.61 -3.55 13.99
N GLU A 408 27.25 -3.95 15.10
CA GLU A 408 26.56 -4.37 16.32
C GLU A 408 25.73 -3.24 16.97
N ALA A 409 26.26 -2.00 16.98
CA ALA A 409 25.51 -0.85 17.50
C ALA A 409 24.27 -0.53 16.63
N THR A 410 24.41 -0.67 15.31
CA THR A 410 23.31 -0.46 14.36
C THR A 410 22.22 -1.54 14.52
N GLU A 411 22.62 -2.80 14.71
CA GLU A 411 21.66 -3.88 14.95
C GLU A 411 20.94 -3.72 16.30
N ARG A 412 21.65 -3.31 17.35
CA ARG A 412 21.04 -2.98 18.65
C ARG A 412 20.02 -1.86 18.54
N LEU A 413 20.35 -0.79 17.81
CA LEU A 413 19.44 0.32 17.54
C LEU A 413 18.17 -0.16 16.82
N ARG A 414 18.34 -0.98 15.78
CA ARG A 414 17.22 -1.55 15.01
C ARG A 414 16.32 -2.43 15.90
N LEU A 415 16.92 -3.23 16.77
CA LEU A 415 16.19 -4.05 17.72
C LEU A 415 15.39 -3.21 18.73
N MET A 416 15.97 -2.07 19.21
CA MET A 416 15.28 -1.16 20.14
C MET A 416 14.09 -0.46 19.46
N VAL A 417 14.27 0.00 18.23
CA VAL A 417 13.17 0.59 17.42
C VAL A 417 12.04 -0.43 17.26
N HIS A 418 12.36 -1.66 16.88
CA HIS A 418 11.35 -2.71 16.71
C HIS A 418 10.62 -3.06 18.02
N ARG A 419 11.36 -3.10 19.16
CA ARG A 419 10.75 -3.29 20.49
C ARG A 419 9.86 -2.13 20.90
N MET A 420 10.24 -0.90 20.58
CA MET A 420 9.43 0.30 20.79
C MET A 420 8.14 0.25 19.98
N GLU A 421 8.24 -0.07 18.68
CA GLU A 421 7.08 -0.22 17.79
C GLU A 421 6.12 -1.31 18.29
N ASN A 422 6.63 -2.47 18.70
CA ASN A 422 5.83 -3.55 19.28
C ASN A 422 5.17 -3.15 20.60
N ALA A 423 5.88 -2.42 21.46
CA ALA A 423 5.31 -1.93 22.71
C ALA A 423 4.21 -0.89 22.46
N ILE A 424 4.36 -0.04 21.44
CA ILE A 424 3.32 0.90 21.00
C ILE A 424 2.11 0.14 20.46
N ALA A 425 2.35 -0.87 19.60
CA ALA A 425 1.28 -1.70 19.02
C ALA A 425 0.50 -2.47 20.09
N ASN A 426 1.18 -2.92 21.16
CA ASN A 426 0.57 -3.62 22.28
C ASN A 426 0.03 -2.70 23.39
N HIS A 427 0.06 -1.36 23.19
CA HIS A 427 -0.38 -0.35 24.16
C HIS A 427 0.39 -0.36 25.50
N GLU A 428 1.62 -0.87 25.51
CA GLU A 428 2.51 -0.91 26.66
C GLU A 428 3.35 0.39 26.73
N PHE A 429 2.70 1.52 26.98
CA PHE A 429 3.31 2.85 26.85
C PHE A 429 4.51 3.09 27.78
N GLU A 430 4.56 2.48 28.96
CA GLU A 430 5.74 2.56 29.85
C GLU A 430 6.94 1.85 29.24
N LYS A 431 6.73 0.65 28.66
CA LYS A 431 7.79 -0.07 27.94
C LYS A 431 8.21 0.65 26.67
N ALA A 432 7.26 1.24 25.93
CA ALA A 432 7.56 2.04 24.75
C ALA A 432 8.43 3.26 25.11
N ARG A 433 8.12 3.93 26.22
CA ARG A 433 8.92 5.05 26.73
C ARG A 433 10.33 4.60 27.14
N PHE A 434 10.44 3.49 27.85
CA PHE A 434 11.72 2.90 28.21
C PHE A 434 12.57 2.58 26.98
N HIS A 435 11.97 1.92 25.96
CA HIS A 435 12.67 1.60 24.70
C HIS A 435 13.03 2.85 23.90
N SER A 436 12.23 3.92 23.96
CA SER A 436 12.54 5.20 23.32
C SER A 436 13.75 5.89 23.98
N GLU A 437 13.87 5.84 25.30
CA GLU A 437 15.06 6.36 26.01
C GLU A 437 16.32 5.54 25.70
N GLU A 438 16.19 4.22 25.63
CA GLU A 438 17.29 3.32 25.24
C GLU A 438 17.67 3.51 23.75
N GLU A 439 16.70 3.71 22.84
CA GLU A 439 16.96 4.04 21.45
C GLU A 439 17.78 5.33 21.33
N ARG A 440 17.41 6.37 22.08
CA ARG A 440 18.16 7.62 22.10
C ARG A 440 19.62 7.42 22.56
N LYS A 441 19.84 6.66 23.62
CA LYS A 441 21.20 6.35 24.12
C LYS A 441 22.02 5.55 23.09
N GLN A 442 21.40 4.56 22.45
CA GLN A 442 22.06 3.77 21.40
C GLN A 442 22.40 4.62 20.18
N ARG A 443 21.53 5.56 19.83
CA ARG A 443 21.77 6.52 18.72
C ARG A 443 22.92 7.48 19.04
N GLU A 444 23.02 7.94 20.28
CA GLU A 444 24.14 8.78 20.74
C GLU A 444 25.45 7.98 20.73
N ALA A 445 25.45 6.75 21.28
CA ALA A 445 26.60 5.86 21.26
C ALA A 445 27.08 5.51 19.84
N LEU A 446 26.14 5.29 18.92
CA LEU A 446 26.44 5.06 17.51
C LEU A 446 27.12 6.30 16.88
N ARG A 447 26.66 7.51 17.19
CA ARG A 447 27.29 8.76 16.71
C ARG A 447 28.71 8.93 17.27
N GLU A 448 28.95 8.56 18.52
CA GLU A 448 30.29 8.62 19.12
C GLU A 448 31.25 7.60 18.48
N LEU A 449 30.77 6.36 18.24
CA LEU A 449 31.54 5.36 17.49
C LEU A 449 31.85 5.82 16.08
N GLN A 450 30.88 6.40 15.36
CA GLN A 450 31.06 6.95 14.04
C GLN A 450 32.14 8.06 14.03
N LYS A 451 32.11 8.98 15.01
CA LYS A 451 33.15 10.01 15.19
C LYS A 451 34.53 9.40 15.51
N LYS A 452 34.57 8.40 16.40
CA LYS A 452 35.82 7.72 16.82
C LYS A 452 36.51 7.03 15.65
N PHE A 453 35.75 6.43 14.76
CA PHE A 453 36.30 5.74 13.59
C PHE A 453 36.44 6.66 12.36
N GLN A 454 36.16 7.97 12.50
CA GLN A 454 36.09 8.93 11.40
C GLN A 454 35.19 8.44 10.24
N ILE A 455 34.32 7.49 10.56
CA ILE A 455 33.25 7.11 9.66
C ILE A 455 32.17 8.18 9.90
N GLU A 456 32.38 9.36 9.31
CA GLU A 456 31.22 10.11 8.92
C GLU A 456 30.36 9.13 8.14
N ILE A 457 29.03 9.19 8.32
CA ILE A 457 28.12 8.77 7.28
C ILE A 457 28.27 9.87 6.19
N ALA A 458 29.48 10.03 5.70
CA ALA A 458 29.71 10.55 4.40
C ALA A 458 29.13 9.47 3.50
N HIS A 459 28.08 9.81 2.75
CA HIS A 459 27.71 9.09 1.55
C HIS A 459 28.99 8.52 0.95
N ALA A 460 29.01 7.23 0.56
CA ALA A 460 30.22 6.59 0.04
C ALA A 460 30.75 7.29 -1.24
N GLY A 461 30.33 8.51 -1.47
CA GLY A 461 30.58 9.38 -2.62
C GLY A 461 29.34 9.52 -3.49
N ALA A 462 29.43 10.40 -4.48
CA ALA A 462 28.40 10.56 -5.49
C ALA A 462 28.62 9.60 -6.66
N VAL A 463 27.59 8.88 -7.05
CA VAL A 463 27.58 8.11 -8.30
C VAL A 463 27.56 9.10 -9.45
N THR A 464 28.63 9.12 -10.21
CA THR A 464 28.83 9.98 -11.37
C THR A 464 28.67 9.19 -12.67
N VAL A 465 28.69 9.88 -13.80
CA VAL A 465 28.64 9.25 -15.13
C VAL A 465 29.73 8.16 -15.29
N GLU A 466 30.91 8.36 -14.73
CA GLU A 466 32.02 7.38 -14.82
C GLU A 466 31.66 6.04 -14.14
N HIS A 467 30.97 6.08 -12.99
CA HIS A 467 30.53 4.86 -12.30
C HIS A 467 29.46 4.09 -13.10
N VAL A 468 28.59 4.82 -13.78
CA VAL A 468 27.58 4.23 -14.70
C VAL A 468 28.26 3.58 -15.89
N GLU A 469 29.27 4.23 -16.48
CA GLU A 469 30.10 3.69 -17.59
C GLU A 469 30.86 2.43 -17.16
N GLU A 470 31.45 2.42 -15.96
CA GLU A 470 32.13 1.26 -15.40
C GLU A 470 31.19 0.09 -15.15
N ALA A 471 29.97 0.35 -14.64
CA ALA A 471 28.92 -0.66 -14.42
C ALA A 471 28.50 -1.27 -15.78
N LEU A 472 28.19 -0.45 -16.76
CA LEU A 472 27.80 -0.90 -18.09
C LEU A 472 28.93 -1.67 -18.81
N ALA A 473 30.18 -1.21 -18.68
CA ALA A 473 31.33 -1.90 -19.25
C ALA A 473 31.43 -3.34 -18.72
N ARG A 474 31.15 -3.55 -17.43
CA ARG A 474 31.14 -4.87 -16.84
C ARG A 474 29.97 -5.73 -17.35
N TRP A 475 28.78 -5.17 -17.52
CA TRP A 475 27.64 -5.90 -18.09
C TRP A 475 27.92 -6.40 -19.51
N LEU A 476 28.59 -5.58 -20.32
CA LEU A 476 28.85 -5.88 -21.71
C LEU A 476 30.17 -6.67 -21.91
N GLY A 477 31.00 -6.76 -20.87
CA GLY A 477 32.32 -7.37 -20.97
C GLY A 477 33.28 -6.62 -21.90
N VAL A 478 33.14 -5.28 -21.97
CA VAL A 478 33.93 -4.42 -22.87
C VAL A 478 34.69 -3.37 -22.06
N PRO A 479 35.85 -2.86 -22.60
CA PRO A 479 36.54 -1.74 -21.97
C PRO A 479 35.69 -0.46 -21.96
N VAL A 480 35.74 0.32 -20.87
CA VAL A 480 35.03 1.60 -20.70
C VAL A 480 35.27 2.57 -21.88
N ALA A 481 36.46 2.57 -22.44
CA ALA A 481 36.81 3.40 -23.60
C ALA A 481 35.89 3.19 -24.83
N LEU A 482 35.27 2.02 -24.97
CA LEU A 482 34.31 1.75 -26.05
C LEU A 482 32.95 2.35 -25.78
N ILE A 483 32.54 2.53 -24.52
CA ILE A 483 31.31 3.15 -24.15
C ILE A 483 31.35 4.67 -24.39
N ARG A 484 32.49 5.28 -24.15
CA ARG A 484 32.73 6.72 -24.35
C ARG A 484 32.82 7.14 -25.83
N GLN A 485 32.89 6.18 -26.77
CA GLN A 485 32.91 6.51 -28.19
C GLN A 485 31.51 6.82 -28.73
N PRO A 486 31.32 7.94 -29.49
CA PRO A 486 30.01 8.23 -30.08
C PRO A 486 29.58 7.13 -31.04
N ALA A 487 28.27 6.79 -30.99
CA ALA A 487 27.64 5.63 -31.63
C ALA A 487 27.91 5.44 -33.15
N ALA A 488 28.40 6.43 -33.85
CA ALA A 488 28.65 6.38 -35.31
C ALA A 488 29.76 5.40 -35.74
N LYS A 489 30.62 4.92 -34.83
CA LYS A 489 31.73 4.01 -35.19
C LYS A 489 31.49 2.54 -34.85
N ASN A 490 30.57 2.23 -33.94
CA ASN A 490 30.39 0.85 -33.47
C ASN A 490 29.62 -0.07 -34.41
N THR A 491 28.76 0.46 -35.30
CA THR A 491 27.97 -0.35 -36.24
C THR A 491 28.86 -1.01 -37.32
N LYS A 492 30.04 -0.50 -37.59
CA LYS A 492 30.93 -1.09 -38.60
C LYS A 492 31.82 -2.23 -38.05
N GLN A 493 32.13 -2.25 -36.76
CA GLN A 493 33.00 -3.29 -36.17
C GLN A 493 32.25 -4.57 -35.81
N SER A 494 30.99 -4.47 -35.36
CA SER A 494 30.12 -5.65 -35.11
C SER A 494 29.77 -6.39 -36.41
N ALA A 495 29.55 -5.66 -37.51
CA ALA A 495 29.30 -6.25 -38.82
C ALA A 495 30.54 -6.95 -39.43
N GLN A 496 31.76 -6.57 -39.03
CA GLN A 496 33.00 -7.23 -39.49
C GLN A 496 33.30 -8.52 -38.68
N ARG A 497 32.98 -8.58 -37.39
CA ARG A 497 33.17 -9.81 -36.58
C ARG A 497 32.19 -10.93 -36.99
N SER A 498 30.93 -10.61 -37.32
CA SER A 498 29.97 -11.60 -37.80
C SER A 498 30.30 -12.17 -39.21
N LYS A 499 31.10 -11.49 -39.98
CA LYS A 499 31.56 -11.98 -41.32
C LYS A 499 32.79 -12.88 -41.23
N THR A 500 33.60 -12.78 -40.18
CA THR A 500 34.81 -13.61 -40.00
C THR A 500 34.50 -14.98 -39.41
N GLU A 501 33.38 -15.18 -38.69
CA GLU A 501 33.03 -16.48 -38.11
C GLU A 501 32.22 -17.43 -39.04
N LYS A 502 31.84 -16.96 -40.25
CA LYS A 502 31.15 -17.78 -41.27
C LYS A 502 31.98 -18.24 -42.42
N LYS A 503 33.24 -18.62 -42.24
CA LYS A 503 33.96 -19.38 -43.28
C LYS A 503 33.80 -20.90 -43.07
N PRO A 504 33.16 -21.64 -43.98
CA PRO A 504 32.99 -23.06 -43.84
C PRO A 504 34.32 -23.80 -43.99
N LYS A 505 34.65 -24.67 -43.05
CA LYS A 505 35.73 -25.64 -43.18
C LYS A 505 35.42 -26.54 -44.39
N LYS A 506 36.15 -26.34 -45.49
CA LYS A 506 36.20 -27.32 -46.60
C LYS A 506 36.67 -28.64 -46.08
N LYS A 507 35.85 -29.67 -46.17
CA LYS A 507 36.22 -31.08 -46.05
C LYS A 507 37.25 -31.36 -47.16
N LYS A 508 38.42 -31.85 -46.81
CA LYS A 508 39.28 -32.63 -47.70
C LYS A 508 38.95 -34.11 -47.49
N SER A 509 38.69 -34.74 -48.58
CA SER A 509 38.51 -36.18 -48.88
C SER A 509 39.21 -37.14 -47.97
#